data_6c60736105d60f21dcddac6db7678e85
#
_entry.id   6c60736105d60f21dcddac6db7678e85
#
_cell.length_a   1.000
_cell.length_b   1.000
_cell.length_c   1.000
_cell.angle_alpha   90.00
_cell.angle_beta   90.00
_cell.angle_gamma   90.00
#
_symmetry.space_group_name_H-M   'P 1'
#
loop_
_entity.id
_entity.type
_entity.pdbx_description
1 polymer ?
#
loop_
_entity_poly.entity_id
_entity_poly.type
_entity_poly.pdbx_seq_one_letter_code
_entity_poly.pdbx_strand_id
1 'polypeptide(L)'
;MDLTNRKSHENKFLLEAEEIERIMEELTKLLADEPVDRKDALRLRFILEETVLKYKDFYPEGTQASLRFSRSLGVFRVSLKIEGEKLDPFQEKDPSLTSVMGSLLANSNSLNRAWKYRDGANLVTFTLAKKRKVSQIVLILIGVLAGVTAGLLIQTLLPDQAGKIASRIILPLTNAFVGLLCVMATIMCFAAIVLGIVRLGDISTFSTVGKKMIRGFLLVAFFLTLICTVCMVPGTDFGNTAKMSIDFFDFFDILISFVPTNILSPILEFNSVHIIIVGIMFGVAMLHMGQKADKLTEIVDETNTVAILSNSYLNRFIPAYVGLMVCGQLLSGTFSVLSGFLKLVLMVAAAGLVSMAVYTAVICIRLKVKARVFVKKLLPSFLISLSSANAGAAFTTTIDTLIGPLGVDADYAPLGYNLGCILFRPGYCIVFTACSLFTAKMYGVEVTWSWVAAAFLLSFILSVATPPVIGGSTVCFSILFSQLGLTAEALAVIISINAFFEFLTVAVNNYSLQSQIVLNAKSIGKLNIERLRS
;
A
#
# COMPACT_ATOMS: atom_id res chain seq x y z
N MET A 1 -21.99 -35.26 17.62
CA MET A 1 -21.20 -34.16 17.01
C MET A 1 -19.80 -34.28 17.57
N ASP A 2 -18.90 -34.92 16.79
CA ASP A 2 -17.61 -35.40 17.26
C ASP A 2 -16.56 -34.28 17.37
N LEU A 3 -16.16 -33.97 18.59
CA LEU A 3 -15.12 -32.99 18.94
C LEU A 3 -13.72 -33.62 19.15
N THR A 4 -13.51 -34.85 18.66
CA THR A 4 -12.28 -35.60 18.92
C THR A 4 -11.69 -36.22 17.67
N ASN A 5 -11.00 -35.40 16.84
CA ASN A 5 -10.04 -35.96 15.90
C ASN A 5 -8.75 -35.09 15.91
N ARG A 6 -7.97 -35.22 16.99
CA ARG A 6 -6.58 -34.76 17.07
C ARG A 6 -5.69 -35.77 16.34
N LYS A 7 -5.55 -35.67 15.03
CA LYS A 7 -4.48 -36.39 14.33
C LYS A 7 -3.20 -35.56 14.45
N SER A 8 -2.34 -35.90 15.40
CA SER A 8 -0.94 -35.45 15.40
C SER A 8 -0.12 -36.58 14.81
N HIS A 9 0.51 -36.32 13.66
CA HIS A 9 1.55 -37.17 13.08
C HIS A 9 2.90 -36.61 13.49
N GLU A 10 3.77 -37.45 14.05
CA GLU A 10 5.14 -37.10 14.35
C GLU A 10 6.05 -38.06 13.60
N ASN A 11 6.89 -37.51 12.73
CA ASN A 11 7.85 -38.24 11.89
C ASN A 11 9.26 -37.92 12.40
N LYS A 12 10.01 -38.96 12.75
CA LYS A 12 11.44 -38.86 13.09
C LYS A 12 12.26 -39.16 11.85
N PHE A 13 13.33 -38.41 11.66
CA PHE A 13 14.23 -38.54 10.52
C PHE A 13 15.65 -38.09 10.89
N LEU A 14 16.62 -38.51 10.09
CA LEU A 14 17.98 -38.05 10.20
C LEU A 14 18.21 -36.83 9.29
N LEU A 15 19.11 -35.93 9.68
CA LEU A 15 19.47 -34.77 8.88
C LEU A 15 20.33 -35.15 7.68
N GLU A 16 19.86 -36.10 6.87
CA GLU A 16 20.49 -36.58 5.63
C GLU A 16 19.69 -36.13 4.42
N ALA A 17 20.37 -35.94 3.27
CA ALA A 17 19.75 -35.34 2.08
C ALA A 17 18.51 -36.15 1.59
N GLU A 18 18.62 -37.48 1.53
CA GLU A 18 17.55 -38.36 1.06
C GLU A 18 16.34 -38.37 2.00
N GLU A 19 16.57 -38.32 3.31
CA GLU A 19 15.49 -38.28 4.31
C GLU A 19 14.78 -36.93 4.34
N ILE A 20 15.52 -35.84 4.16
CA ILE A 20 14.95 -34.48 4.06
C ILE A 20 14.02 -34.40 2.84
N GLU A 21 14.47 -34.88 1.67
CA GLU A 21 13.65 -34.86 0.46
C GLU A 21 12.35 -35.67 0.63
N ARG A 22 12.46 -36.88 1.21
CA ARG A 22 11.30 -37.73 1.52
C ARG A 22 10.28 -37.03 2.41
N ILE A 23 10.72 -36.33 3.47
CA ILE A 23 9.85 -35.62 4.40
C ILE A 23 9.23 -34.39 3.75
N MET A 24 9.96 -33.67 2.89
CA MET A 24 9.41 -32.55 2.14
C MET A 24 8.35 -32.98 1.12
N GLU A 25 8.48 -34.18 0.53
CA GLU A 25 7.44 -34.76 -0.32
C GLU A 25 6.18 -35.15 0.50
N GLU A 26 6.38 -35.78 1.66
CA GLU A 26 5.29 -36.13 2.56
C GLU A 26 4.53 -34.88 3.06
N LEU A 27 5.26 -33.84 3.45
CA LEU A 27 4.68 -32.54 3.79
C LEU A 27 3.84 -31.97 2.64
N THR A 28 4.35 -32.11 1.41
CA THR A 28 3.65 -31.60 0.22
C THR A 28 2.32 -32.35 0.00
N LYS A 29 2.31 -33.67 0.21
CA LYS A 29 1.08 -34.50 0.15
C LYS A 29 0.11 -34.13 1.25
N LEU A 30 0.57 -33.97 2.50
CA LEU A 30 -0.28 -33.56 3.63
C LEU A 30 -0.87 -32.15 3.44
N LEU A 31 -0.10 -31.23 2.88
CA LEU A 31 -0.58 -29.87 2.60
C LEU A 31 -1.57 -29.82 1.41
N ALA A 32 -1.50 -30.77 0.48
CA ALA A 32 -2.45 -30.86 -0.63
C ALA A 32 -3.86 -31.28 -0.16
N ASP A 33 -3.95 -32.09 0.91
CA ASP A 33 -5.20 -32.56 1.49
C ASP A 33 -5.81 -31.55 2.48
N GLU A 34 -5.03 -30.55 2.90
CA GLU A 34 -5.50 -29.52 3.82
C GLU A 34 -6.09 -28.31 3.07
N PRO A 35 -7.16 -27.67 3.60
CA PRO A 35 -7.78 -26.51 3.00
C PRO A 35 -6.94 -25.24 3.26
N VAL A 36 -5.68 -25.27 2.85
CA VAL A 36 -4.68 -24.19 2.93
C VAL A 36 -4.49 -23.60 1.53
N ASP A 37 -4.23 -22.28 1.44
CA ASP A 37 -3.91 -21.66 0.15
C ASP A 37 -2.64 -22.32 -0.41
N ARG A 38 -2.69 -22.74 -1.67
CA ARG A 38 -1.57 -23.39 -2.38
C ARG A 38 -0.28 -22.57 -2.32
N LYS A 39 -0.40 -21.24 -2.31
CA LYS A 39 0.76 -20.34 -2.17
C LYS A 39 1.36 -20.38 -0.77
N ASP A 40 0.54 -20.42 0.27
CA ASP A 40 1.00 -20.49 1.65
C ASP A 40 1.58 -21.87 1.97
N ALA A 41 1.03 -22.92 1.36
CA ALA A 41 1.57 -24.29 1.46
C ALA A 41 2.98 -24.39 0.81
N LEU A 42 3.18 -23.82 -0.38
CA LEU A 42 4.48 -23.76 -1.04
C LEU A 42 5.49 -22.93 -0.23
N ARG A 43 5.08 -21.80 0.33
CA ARG A 43 5.94 -20.96 1.19
C ARG A 43 6.38 -21.71 2.43
N LEU A 44 5.46 -22.38 3.11
CA LEU A 44 5.80 -23.19 4.29
C LEU A 44 6.84 -24.26 3.94
N ARG A 45 6.65 -24.95 2.81
CA ARG A 45 7.61 -25.96 2.34
C ARG A 45 8.99 -25.37 2.17
N PHE A 46 9.13 -24.27 1.44
CA PHE A 46 10.44 -23.64 1.19
C PHE A 46 11.12 -23.15 2.48
N ILE A 47 10.37 -22.50 3.38
CA ILE A 47 10.95 -22.01 4.65
C ILE A 47 11.37 -23.17 5.54
N LEU A 48 10.57 -24.23 5.59
CA LEU A 48 10.91 -25.41 6.37
C LEU A 48 12.14 -26.11 5.81
N GLU A 49 12.21 -26.28 4.49
CA GLU A 49 13.36 -26.86 3.78
C GLU A 49 14.65 -26.06 4.06
N GLU A 50 14.61 -24.73 3.90
CA GLU A 50 15.75 -23.85 4.25
C GLU A 50 16.14 -23.97 5.72
N THR A 51 15.16 -24.03 6.62
CA THR A 51 15.39 -24.17 8.07
C THR A 51 16.11 -25.50 8.37
N VAL A 52 15.65 -26.60 7.76
CA VAL A 52 16.23 -27.93 7.96
C VAL A 52 17.65 -27.99 7.38
N LEU A 53 17.90 -27.39 6.20
CA LEU A 53 19.22 -27.31 5.59
C LEU A 53 20.21 -26.52 6.45
N LYS A 54 19.82 -25.37 7.04
CA LYS A 54 20.66 -24.62 7.99
C LYS A 54 21.06 -25.45 9.20
N TYR A 55 20.16 -26.28 9.72
CA TYR A 55 20.50 -27.19 10.82
C TYR A 55 21.39 -28.35 10.35
N LYS A 56 21.19 -28.87 9.14
CA LYS A 56 22.06 -29.90 8.56
C LYS A 56 23.51 -29.40 8.40
N ASP A 57 23.69 -28.16 7.98
CA ASP A 57 25.01 -27.56 7.81
C ASP A 57 25.75 -27.30 9.13
N PHE A 58 24.98 -27.18 10.22
CA PHE A 58 25.54 -26.89 11.57
C PHE A 58 25.79 -28.13 12.41
N TYR A 59 24.91 -29.14 12.29
CA TYR A 59 25.02 -30.37 13.12
C TYR A 59 25.73 -31.50 12.37
N PRO A 60 26.39 -32.43 13.10
CA PRO A 60 27.02 -33.59 12.48
C PRO A 60 25.98 -34.49 11.79
N GLU A 61 26.45 -35.22 10.78
CA GLU A 61 25.65 -36.23 10.09
C GLU A 61 25.09 -37.27 11.06
N GLY A 62 23.84 -37.68 10.88
CA GLY A 62 23.16 -38.62 11.78
C GLY A 62 22.42 -37.98 12.95
N THR A 63 22.38 -36.64 13.05
CA THR A 63 21.57 -35.95 14.07
C THR A 63 20.08 -36.20 13.83
N GLN A 64 19.37 -36.61 14.91
CA GLN A 64 17.93 -36.88 14.83
C GLN A 64 17.12 -35.59 14.87
N ALA A 65 16.17 -35.49 13.95
CA ALA A 65 15.14 -34.46 13.91
C ALA A 65 13.75 -35.10 13.98
N SER A 66 12.79 -34.38 14.52
CA SER A 66 11.38 -34.79 14.46
C SER A 66 10.51 -33.67 13.93
N LEU A 67 9.60 -34.01 13.01
CA LEU A 67 8.63 -33.10 12.44
C LEU A 67 7.22 -33.53 12.88
N ARG A 68 6.56 -32.64 13.61
CA ARG A 68 5.22 -32.90 14.15
C ARG A 68 4.19 -32.02 13.47
N PHE A 69 3.17 -32.64 12.93
CA PHE A 69 2.00 -31.97 12.35
C PHE A 69 0.84 -31.98 13.32
N SER A 70 0.21 -30.86 13.55
CA SER A 70 -0.96 -30.76 14.41
C SER A 70 -1.97 -29.77 13.87
N ARG A 71 -3.25 -30.08 14.01
CA ARG A 71 -4.35 -29.21 13.66
C ARG A 71 -5.19 -28.91 14.89
N SER A 72 -5.42 -27.65 15.20
CA SER A 72 -6.27 -27.20 16.28
C SER A 72 -7.03 -25.93 15.89
N LEU A 73 -8.35 -25.92 16.05
CA LEU A 73 -9.23 -24.76 15.82
C LEU A 73 -9.03 -24.08 14.44
N GLY A 74 -8.81 -24.86 13.38
CA GLY A 74 -8.61 -24.32 12.03
C GLY A 74 -7.22 -23.77 11.77
N VAL A 75 -6.28 -23.98 12.70
CA VAL A 75 -4.87 -23.59 12.56
C VAL A 75 -4.06 -24.87 12.30
N PHE A 76 -3.31 -24.88 11.20
CA PHE A 76 -2.35 -25.94 10.90
C PHE A 76 -0.98 -25.53 11.44
N ARG A 77 -0.37 -26.40 12.24
CA ARG A 77 0.92 -26.16 12.89
C ARG A 77 1.91 -27.26 12.54
N VAL A 78 3.09 -26.83 12.09
CA VAL A 78 4.23 -27.69 11.84
C VAL A 78 5.31 -27.34 12.86
N SER A 79 5.75 -28.31 13.65
CA SER A 79 6.79 -28.12 14.66
C SER A 79 7.97 -29.03 14.33
N LEU A 80 9.13 -28.44 14.11
CA LEU A 80 10.42 -29.10 13.91
C LEU A 80 11.16 -29.07 15.25
N LYS A 81 11.57 -30.24 15.76
CA LYS A 81 12.41 -30.39 16.95
C LYS A 81 13.73 -31.02 16.54
N ILE A 82 14.84 -30.42 16.94
CA ILE A 82 16.19 -30.91 16.71
C ILE A 82 16.96 -30.83 18.04
N GLU A 83 17.50 -31.95 18.48
CA GLU A 83 18.31 -32.03 19.70
C GLU A 83 19.75 -31.59 19.41
N GLY A 84 20.34 -30.80 20.31
CA GLY A 84 21.69 -30.30 20.15
C GLY A 84 21.91 -28.89 20.69
N GLU A 85 22.98 -28.25 20.32
CA GLU A 85 23.37 -26.93 20.78
C GLU A 85 22.35 -25.86 20.32
N LYS A 86 22.35 -24.72 21.02
CA LYS A 86 21.43 -23.61 20.72
C LYS A 86 21.80 -22.97 19.39
N LEU A 87 20.91 -23.06 18.39
CA LEU A 87 21.06 -22.39 17.09
C LEU A 87 19.72 -21.77 16.66
N ASP A 88 19.71 -20.45 16.53
CA ASP A 88 18.56 -19.76 15.95
C ASP A 88 18.69 -19.76 14.41
N PRO A 89 17.82 -20.49 13.68
CA PRO A 89 17.92 -20.58 12.23
C PRO A 89 17.51 -19.30 11.51
N PHE A 90 16.95 -18.33 12.24
CA PHE A 90 16.47 -17.06 11.72
C PHE A 90 17.44 -15.89 11.97
N GLN A 91 18.54 -16.13 12.72
CA GLN A 91 19.59 -15.14 12.95
C GLN A 91 20.52 -15.11 11.73
N GLU A 92 20.51 -14.02 11.00
CA GLU A 92 21.38 -13.82 9.82
C GLU A 92 22.83 -13.56 10.26
N LYS A 93 23.75 -14.35 9.73
CA LYS A 93 25.20 -14.09 9.88
C LYS A 93 25.81 -13.30 8.72
N ASP A 94 25.07 -13.13 7.60
CA ASP A 94 25.60 -12.42 6.43
C ASP A 94 24.46 -11.75 5.62
N PRO A 95 24.44 -10.39 5.51
CA PRO A 95 23.34 -9.67 4.85
C PRO A 95 23.33 -9.76 3.31
N SER A 96 24.38 -10.29 2.68
CA SER A 96 24.62 -10.10 1.25
C SER A 96 23.91 -11.07 0.29
N LEU A 97 23.44 -12.22 0.73
CA LEU A 97 22.88 -13.27 -0.14
C LEU A 97 21.43 -13.68 0.16
N THR A 98 20.92 -13.41 1.36
CA THR A 98 19.60 -13.89 1.83
C THR A 98 18.50 -12.83 1.84
N SER A 99 18.82 -11.57 1.55
CA SER A 99 17.87 -10.45 1.77
C SER A 99 16.64 -10.45 0.87
N VAL A 100 16.72 -11.00 -0.34
CA VAL A 100 15.60 -11.01 -1.29
C VAL A 100 14.59 -12.10 -0.94
N MET A 101 15.05 -13.30 -0.60
CA MET A 101 14.18 -14.42 -0.23
C MET A 101 13.59 -14.22 1.18
N GLY A 102 14.40 -13.75 2.14
CA GLY A 102 13.97 -13.44 3.51
C GLY A 102 12.92 -12.33 3.55
N SER A 103 13.08 -11.26 2.76
CA SER A 103 12.10 -10.17 2.66
C SER A 103 10.82 -10.57 1.94
N LEU A 104 10.89 -11.44 0.94
CA LEU A 104 9.72 -12.01 0.25
C LEU A 104 8.90 -12.91 1.18
N LEU A 105 9.56 -13.58 2.12
CA LEU A 105 8.95 -14.51 3.06
C LEU A 105 8.47 -13.83 4.35
N ALA A 106 9.14 -12.76 4.79
CA ALA A 106 8.76 -11.99 5.99
C ALA A 106 7.42 -11.23 5.85
N ASN A 107 7.02 -10.89 4.64
CA ASN A 107 5.78 -10.14 4.36
C ASN A 107 4.50 -11.00 4.25
N SER A 108 4.54 -12.29 4.63
CA SER A 108 3.34 -13.13 4.62
C SER A 108 2.62 -13.07 5.97
N ASN A 109 1.55 -12.30 6.03
CA ASN A 109 0.64 -12.23 7.21
C ASN A 109 -0.07 -13.55 7.57
N SER A 110 0.15 -14.63 6.82
CA SER A 110 -0.53 -15.93 7.00
C SER A 110 0.35 -16.99 7.64
N LEU A 111 1.67 -16.83 7.60
CA LEU A 111 2.63 -17.78 8.17
C LEU A 111 3.38 -17.13 9.33
N ASN A 112 3.07 -17.56 10.55
CA ASN A 112 3.81 -17.17 11.74
C ASN A 112 4.88 -18.21 12.02
N ARG A 113 6.12 -17.74 12.32
CA ARG A 113 7.25 -18.57 12.72
C ARG A 113 7.66 -18.22 14.16
N ALA A 114 8.00 -19.23 14.94
CA ALA A 114 8.52 -19.06 16.29
C ALA A 114 9.65 -20.06 16.51
N TRP A 115 10.74 -19.61 17.12
CA TRP A 115 11.82 -20.46 17.56
C TRP A 115 11.99 -20.34 19.07
N LYS A 116 12.27 -21.47 19.72
CA LYS A 116 12.58 -21.57 21.14
C LYS A 116 13.64 -22.65 21.35
N TYR A 117 14.57 -22.40 22.25
CA TYR A 117 15.49 -23.41 22.74
C TYR A 117 15.05 -23.85 24.14
N ARG A 118 14.76 -25.13 24.31
CA ARG A 118 14.31 -25.68 25.58
C ARG A 118 14.72 -27.15 25.71
N ASP A 119 15.14 -27.53 26.92
CA ASP A 119 15.48 -28.91 27.28
C ASP A 119 16.51 -29.56 26.33
N GLY A 120 17.55 -28.78 25.92
CA GLY A 120 18.60 -29.26 25.03
C GLY A 120 18.18 -29.42 23.56
N ALA A 121 17.01 -28.88 23.17
CA ALA A 121 16.51 -28.99 21.81
C ALA A 121 16.07 -27.63 21.24
N ASN A 122 16.29 -27.43 19.94
CA ASN A 122 15.75 -26.33 19.17
C ASN A 122 14.36 -26.71 18.68
N LEU A 123 13.36 -25.91 19.03
CA LEU A 123 11.98 -26.07 18.60
C LEU A 123 11.58 -24.93 17.69
N VAL A 124 11.40 -25.22 16.40
CA VAL A 124 10.89 -24.29 15.40
C VAL A 124 9.44 -24.62 15.11
N THR A 125 8.57 -23.63 15.25
CA THR A 125 7.13 -23.82 15.02
C THR A 125 6.66 -22.89 13.93
N PHE A 126 6.04 -23.46 12.90
CA PHE A 126 5.36 -22.76 11.83
C PHE A 126 3.85 -22.90 12.02
N THR A 127 3.14 -21.80 11.93
CA THR A 127 1.68 -21.78 12.14
C THR A 127 1.00 -21.17 10.94
N LEU A 128 0.20 -21.98 10.25
CA LEU A 128 -0.68 -21.56 9.16
C LEU A 128 -2.10 -21.42 9.68
N ALA A 129 -2.57 -20.20 9.75
CA ALA A 129 -3.96 -19.93 10.12
C ALA A 129 -4.83 -19.94 8.87
N LYS A 130 -5.89 -20.73 8.85
CA LYS A 130 -6.95 -20.62 7.85
C LYS A 130 -7.71 -19.33 8.09
N LYS A 131 -7.20 -18.22 7.55
CA LYS A 131 -7.98 -17.00 7.47
C LYS A 131 -8.94 -17.15 6.29
N ARG A 132 -10.22 -17.37 6.56
CA ARG A 132 -11.27 -16.85 5.67
C ARG A 132 -11.09 -15.32 5.69
N LYS A 133 -10.29 -14.80 4.78
CA LYS A 133 -10.21 -13.36 4.56
C LYS A 133 -11.53 -12.96 3.91
N VAL A 134 -12.48 -12.54 4.73
CA VAL A 134 -13.58 -11.71 4.22
C VAL A 134 -12.89 -10.52 3.56
N SER A 135 -13.18 -10.28 2.29
CA SER A 135 -12.59 -9.15 1.56
C SER A 135 -12.85 -7.87 2.37
N GLN A 136 -11.86 -7.00 2.47
CA GLN A 136 -12.00 -5.73 3.19
C GLN A 136 -13.14 -4.88 2.60
N ILE A 137 -13.36 -4.99 1.29
CA ILE A 137 -14.52 -4.38 0.59
C ILE A 137 -15.84 -4.85 1.20
N VAL A 138 -15.99 -6.16 1.42
CA VAL A 138 -17.23 -6.72 2.00
C VAL A 138 -17.44 -6.21 3.43
N LEU A 139 -16.37 -6.11 4.23
CA LEU A 139 -16.45 -5.56 5.58
C LEU A 139 -16.84 -4.08 5.57
N ILE A 140 -16.32 -3.29 4.63
CA ILE A 140 -16.70 -1.88 4.45
C ILE A 140 -18.17 -1.77 4.04
N LEU A 141 -18.63 -2.59 3.08
CA LEU A 141 -20.04 -2.61 2.69
C LEU A 141 -20.97 -2.98 3.86
N ILE A 142 -20.56 -3.94 4.69
CA ILE A 142 -21.29 -4.28 5.93
C ILE A 142 -21.29 -3.08 6.89
N GLY A 143 -20.16 -2.37 7.03
CA GLY A 143 -20.06 -1.13 7.82
C GLY A 143 -21.02 -0.05 7.31
N VAL A 144 -21.06 0.19 6.00
CA VAL A 144 -22.00 1.13 5.38
C VAL A 144 -23.46 0.75 5.68
N LEU A 145 -23.82 -0.52 5.45
CA LEU A 145 -25.19 -1.00 5.74
C LEU A 145 -25.55 -0.85 7.22
N ALA A 146 -24.63 -1.19 8.11
CA ALA A 146 -24.82 -1.01 9.55
C ALA A 146 -24.98 0.48 9.92
N GLY A 147 -24.19 1.35 9.30
CA GLY A 147 -24.30 2.81 9.50
C GLY A 147 -25.64 3.36 9.01
N VAL A 148 -26.11 2.94 7.83
CA VAL A 148 -27.43 3.32 7.31
C VAL A 148 -28.54 2.84 8.23
N THR A 149 -28.53 1.56 8.61
CA THR A 149 -29.58 1.00 9.49
C THR A 149 -29.58 1.67 10.86
N ALA A 150 -28.40 1.90 11.47
CA ALA A 150 -28.29 2.62 12.73
C ALA A 150 -28.78 4.07 12.63
N GLY A 151 -28.40 4.78 11.57
CA GLY A 151 -28.83 6.17 11.33
C GLY A 151 -30.34 6.28 11.17
N LEU A 152 -30.96 5.40 10.37
CA LEU A 152 -32.42 5.36 10.20
C LEU A 152 -33.13 5.01 11.51
N LEU A 153 -32.64 4.04 12.26
CA LEU A 153 -33.22 3.68 13.57
C LEU A 153 -33.14 4.83 14.57
N ILE A 154 -32.01 5.51 14.66
CA ILE A 154 -31.88 6.67 15.57
C ILE A 154 -32.82 7.80 15.10
N GLN A 155 -32.91 8.06 13.81
CA GLN A 155 -33.79 9.11 13.26
C GLN A 155 -35.28 8.82 13.50
N THR A 156 -35.68 7.54 13.49
CA THR A 156 -37.09 7.14 13.73
C THR A 156 -37.42 7.01 15.21
N LEU A 157 -36.52 6.50 16.04
CA LEU A 157 -36.77 6.23 17.45
C LEU A 157 -36.46 7.43 18.37
N LEU A 158 -35.49 8.28 17.97
CA LEU A 158 -34.97 9.39 18.79
C LEU A 158 -34.78 10.66 17.93
N PRO A 159 -35.82 11.16 17.23
CA PRO A 159 -35.68 12.28 16.30
C PRO A 159 -35.11 13.54 16.94
N ASP A 160 -35.55 13.88 18.18
CA ASP A 160 -35.11 15.07 18.92
C ASP A 160 -33.65 15.01 19.41
N GLN A 161 -33.09 13.79 19.47
CA GLN A 161 -31.72 13.58 19.93
C GLN A 161 -30.75 13.27 18.77
N ALA A 162 -31.24 13.02 17.57
CA ALA A 162 -30.46 12.64 16.42
C ALA A 162 -29.29 13.59 16.14
N GLY A 163 -29.53 14.90 16.12
CA GLY A 163 -28.49 15.92 15.92
C GLY A 163 -27.48 16.00 17.07
N LYS A 164 -27.92 15.77 18.32
CA LYS A 164 -27.02 15.73 19.49
C LYS A 164 -26.12 14.50 19.47
N ILE A 165 -26.65 13.35 19.06
CA ILE A 165 -25.88 12.10 18.91
C ILE A 165 -24.84 12.28 17.81
N ALA A 166 -25.21 12.84 16.67
CA ALA A 166 -24.30 13.12 15.57
C ALA A 166 -23.13 14.03 16.01
N SER A 167 -23.44 15.19 16.64
CA SER A 167 -22.44 16.20 16.96
C SER A 167 -21.61 15.87 18.21
N ARG A 168 -22.19 15.25 19.24
CA ARG A 168 -21.51 15.03 20.52
C ARG A 168 -20.88 13.66 20.69
N ILE A 169 -21.28 12.66 19.89
CA ILE A 169 -20.78 11.29 19.99
C ILE A 169 -20.07 10.89 18.69
N ILE A 170 -20.78 10.94 17.56
CA ILE A 170 -20.25 10.38 16.32
C ILE A 170 -19.12 11.24 15.78
N LEU A 171 -19.30 12.54 15.67
CA LEU A 171 -18.29 13.45 15.11
C LEU A 171 -16.98 13.46 15.93
N PRO A 172 -16.97 13.57 17.28
CA PRO A 172 -15.75 13.48 18.05
C PRO A 172 -15.03 12.14 17.91
N LEU A 173 -15.79 11.01 17.87
CA LEU A 173 -15.22 9.67 17.74
C LEU A 173 -14.57 9.47 16.35
N THR A 174 -15.23 9.95 15.31
CA THR A 174 -14.68 9.91 13.94
C THR A 174 -13.46 10.80 13.78
N ASN A 175 -13.48 12.01 14.35
CA ASN A 175 -12.33 12.92 14.35
C ASN A 175 -11.13 12.36 15.12
N ALA A 176 -11.36 11.71 16.26
CA ALA A 176 -10.30 11.02 17.01
C ALA A 176 -9.66 9.89 16.20
N PHE A 177 -10.48 9.09 15.48
CA PHE A 177 -9.96 8.04 14.63
C PHE A 177 -9.13 8.59 13.47
N VAL A 178 -9.60 9.65 12.82
CA VAL A 178 -8.83 10.36 11.76
C VAL A 178 -7.52 10.89 12.33
N GLY A 179 -7.54 11.52 13.50
CA GLY A 179 -6.34 12.00 14.18
C GLY A 179 -5.29 10.90 14.38
N LEU A 180 -5.71 9.71 14.83
CA LEU A 180 -4.81 8.56 14.98
C LEU A 180 -4.21 8.10 13.62
N LEU A 181 -5.02 8.09 12.56
CA LEU A 181 -4.51 7.79 11.22
C LEU A 181 -3.51 8.84 10.76
N CYS A 182 -3.77 10.12 11.03
CA CYS A 182 -2.87 11.23 10.69
C CYS A 182 -1.51 11.11 11.40
N VAL A 183 -1.49 10.76 12.68
CA VAL A 183 -0.23 10.53 13.43
C VAL A 183 0.62 9.44 12.75
N MET A 184 0.02 8.29 12.46
CA MET A 184 0.76 7.18 11.82
C MET A 184 1.23 7.56 10.42
N ALA A 185 0.37 8.20 9.63
CA ALA A 185 0.70 8.60 8.27
C ALA A 185 1.82 9.65 8.22
N THR A 186 1.90 10.57 9.19
CA THR A 186 2.98 11.55 9.32
C THR A 186 4.34 10.88 9.47
N ILE A 187 4.45 9.93 10.41
CA ILE A 187 5.69 9.17 10.64
C ILE A 187 6.09 8.39 9.38
N MET A 188 5.12 7.72 8.77
CA MET A 188 5.34 6.93 7.56
C MET A 188 5.74 7.79 6.37
N CYS A 189 5.14 8.98 6.21
CA CYS A 189 5.48 9.91 5.14
C CYS A 189 6.94 10.37 5.25
N PHE A 190 7.35 10.84 6.44
CA PHE A 190 8.73 11.23 6.69
C PHE A 190 9.71 10.09 6.40
N ALA A 191 9.48 8.93 7.01
CA ALA A 191 10.35 7.78 6.87
C ALA A 191 10.43 7.28 5.41
N ALA A 192 9.31 7.22 4.70
CA ALA A 192 9.27 6.78 3.31
C ALA A 192 10.09 7.70 2.38
N ILE A 193 10.07 9.02 2.62
CA ILE A 193 10.83 9.99 1.83
C ILE A 193 12.32 9.85 2.13
N VAL A 194 12.70 9.83 3.40
CA VAL A 194 14.11 9.68 3.80
C VAL A 194 14.70 8.40 3.23
N LEU A 195 14.05 7.25 3.47
CA LEU A 195 14.50 5.96 2.96
C LEU A 195 14.51 5.89 1.44
N GLY A 196 13.51 6.51 0.79
CA GLY A 196 13.44 6.59 -0.66
C GLY A 196 14.67 7.29 -1.25
N ILE A 197 15.09 8.41 -0.65
CA ILE A 197 16.25 9.19 -1.11
C ILE A 197 17.57 8.45 -0.79
N VAL A 198 17.71 7.89 0.42
CA VAL A 198 18.91 7.13 0.80
C VAL A 198 19.11 5.91 -0.11
N ARG A 199 18.03 5.17 -0.41
CA ARG A 199 18.07 4.02 -1.33
C ARG A 199 18.39 4.42 -2.77
N LEU A 200 18.05 5.65 -3.20
CA LEU A 200 18.47 6.18 -4.50
C LEU A 200 19.99 6.35 -4.59
N GLY A 201 20.64 6.67 -3.50
CA GLY A 201 22.09 6.78 -3.42
C GLY A 201 22.82 5.46 -3.66
N ASP A 202 22.30 4.36 -3.17
CA ASP A 202 22.84 3.02 -3.43
C ASP A 202 22.68 2.61 -4.89
N ILE A 203 21.70 3.21 -5.57
CA ILE A 203 21.44 3.04 -7.02
C ILE A 203 22.34 3.94 -7.86
N SER A 204 23.17 4.79 -7.26
CA SER A 204 24.07 5.70 -7.99
C SER A 204 25.10 4.94 -8.86
N THR A 205 25.37 3.68 -8.55
CA THR A 205 26.08 2.74 -9.42
C THR A 205 25.33 2.48 -10.74
N PHE A 206 24.01 2.69 -10.76
CA PHE A 206 23.12 2.68 -11.93
C PHE A 206 22.72 4.09 -12.37
N SER A 207 23.58 5.07 -12.20
CA SER A 207 23.27 6.52 -12.28
C SER A 207 22.51 6.94 -13.52
N THR A 208 22.78 6.36 -14.68
CA THR A 208 22.12 6.71 -15.95
C THR A 208 20.71 6.12 -16.06
N VAL A 209 20.53 4.90 -15.61
CA VAL A 209 19.26 4.16 -15.68
C VAL A 209 18.27 4.73 -14.66
N GLY A 210 18.72 4.91 -13.41
CA GLY A 210 17.89 5.47 -12.34
C GLY A 210 17.41 6.89 -12.64
N LYS A 211 18.29 7.79 -13.10
CA LYS A 211 17.92 9.15 -13.50
C LYS A 211 16.87 9.17 -14.61
N LYS A 212 17.04 8.32 -15.63
CA LYS A 212 16.08 8.22 -16.74
C LYS A 212 14.72 7.71 -16.28
N MET A 213 14.73 6.75 -15.37
CA MET A 213 13.53 6.15 -14.80
C MET A 213 12.75 7.14 -13.91
N ILE A 214 13.43 7.82 -12.98
CA ILE A 214 12.83 8.82 -12.08
C ILE A 214 12.25 9.97 -12.91
N ARG A 215 13.04 10.50 -13.87
CA ARG A 215 12.55 11.56 -14.78
C ARG A 215 11.30 11.10 -15.53
N GLY A 216 11.27 9.85 -16.02
CA GLY A 216 10.10 9.28 -16.70
C GLY A 216 8.87 9.20 -15.79
N PHE A 217 9.03 8.77 -14.54
CA PHE A 217 7.96 8.69 -13.57
C PHE A 217 7.39 10.09 -13.24
N LEU A 218 8.26 11.05 -12.92
CA LEU A 218 7.83 12.39 -12.54
C LEU A 218 7.17 13.14 -13.70
N LEU A 219 7.74 13.08 -14.91
CA LEU A 219 7.14 13.71 -16.08
C LEU A 219 5.76 13.16 -16.40
N VAL A 220 5.58 11.84 -16.37
CA VAL A 220 4.29 11.23 -16.66
C VAL A 220 3.27 11.55 -15.57
N ALA A 221 3.66 11.51 -14.29
CA ALA A 221 2.78 11.94 -13.19
C ALA A 221 2.34 13.39 -13.34
N PHE A 222 3.26 14.29 -13.71
CA PHE A 222 2.97 15.70 -13.97
C PHE A 222 1.95 15.90 -15.11
N PHE A 223 2.21 15.29 -16.26
CA PHE A 223 1.29 15.41 -17.40
C PHE A 223 -0.06 14.76 -17.13
N LEU A 224 -0.11 13.67 -16.38
CA LEU A 224 -1.36 13.03 -16.03
C LEU A 224 -2.19 13.92 -15.08
N THR A 225 -1.55 14.52 -14.07
CA THR A 225 -2.21 15.50 -13.18
C THR A 225 -2.75 16.69 -14.01
N LEU A 226 -1.96 17.19 -14.94
CA LEU A 226 -2.37 18.29 -15.82
C LEU A 226 -3.58 17.92 -16.68
N ILE A 227 -3.58 16.74 -17.31
CA ILE A 227 -4.71 16.27 -18.11
C ILE A 227 -5.95 16.10 -17.23
N CYS A 228 -5.82 15.49 -16.04
CA CYS A 228 -6.95 15.35 -15.11
C CYS A 228 -7.53 16.71 -14.71
N THR A 229 -6.66 17.68 -14.37
CA THR A 229 -7.09 19.04 -14.02
C THR A 229 -7.85 19.68 -15.16
N VAL A 230 -7.28 19.70 -16.38
CA VAL A 230 -7.90 20.30 -17.57
C VAL A 230 -9.24 19.63 -17.91
N CYS A 231 -9.34 18.30 -17.80
CA CYS A 231 -10.60 17.57 -18.08
C CYS A 231 -11.70 17.82 -17.03
N MET A 232 -11.33 18.16 -15.79
CA MET A 232 -12.29 18.36 -14.69
C MET A 232 -12.73 19.80 -14.50
N VAL A 233 -11.91 20.77 -14.92
CA VAL A 233 -12.20 22.21 -14.88
C VAL A 233 -13.54 22.58 -15.55
N PRO A 234 -13.91 22.09 -16.74
CA PRO A 234 -15.18 22.46 -17.38
C PRO A 234 -16.44 22.05 -16.59
N GLY A 235 -16.32 21.16 -15.61
CA GLY A 235 -17.39 20.79 -14.69
C GLY A 235 -17.56 21.76 -13.51
N THR A 236 -16.70 22.76 -13.36
CA THR A 236 -16.75 23.79 -12.32
C THR A 236 -17.39 25.04 -12.89
N ASP A 237 -18.42 25.58 -12.21
CA ASP A 237 -18.97 26.88 -12.55
C ASP A 237 -17.96 27.94 -12.09
N PHE A 238 -17.17 28.46 -13.04
CA PHE A 238 -16.41 29.66 -12.79
C PHE A 238 -17.40 30.80 -12.61
N GLY A 239 -17.41 31.44 -11.45
CA GLY A 239 -18.21 32.64 -11.25
C GLY A 239 -17.94 33.63 -12.40
N ASN A 240 -18.99 34.34 -12.85
CA ASN A 240 -18.95 35.27 -14.00
C ASN A 240 -17.88 36.37 -13.93
N THR A 241 -17.05 36.38 -12.90
CA THR A 241 -15.98 37.34 -12.62
C THR A 241 -14.57 36.76 -12.77
N ALA A 242 -14.42 35.55 -13.27
CA ALA A 242 -13.09 34.97 -13.52
C ALA A 242 -12.40 35.72 -14.69
N LYS A 243 -12.10 37.01 -14.48
CA LYS A 243 -10.99 37.64 -15.15
C LYS A 243 -9.77 36.82 -14.76
N MET A 244 -9.10 36.26 -15.75
CA MET A 244 -7.87 35.49 -15.62
C MET A 244 -6.74 36.40 -15.05
N SER A 245 -6.88 36.82 -13.82
CA SER A 245 -5.83 37.46 -13.05
C SER A 245 -5.20 36.37 -12.21
N ILE A 246 -4.24 35.64 -12.82
CA ILE A 246 -3.27 34.89 -12.02
C ILE A 246 -2.48 35.97 -11.31
N ASP A 247 -2.79 36.21 -10.03
CA ASP A 247 -1.93 37.04 -9.22
C ASP A 247 -0.66 36.22 -8.93
N PHE A 248 0.43 36.66 -9.55
CA PHE A 248 1.75 36.04 -9.37
C PHE A 248 2.16 36.02 -7.90
N PHE A 249 1.73 37.01 -7.12
CA PHE A 249 2.04 37.11 -5.71
C PHE A 249 1.29 36.04 -4.90
N ASP A 250 0.00 35.80 -5.16
CA ASP A 250 -0.77 34.72 -4.51
C ASP A 250 -0.13 33.34 -4.76
N PHE A 251 0.32 33.11 -6.01
CA PHE A 251 1.03 31.88 -6.35
C PHE A 251 2.38 31.77 -5.64
N PHE A 252 3.10 32.88 -5.53
CA PHE A 252 4.40 32.93 -4.85
C PHE A 252 4.24 32.73 -3.34
N ASP A 253 3.22 33.29 -2.72
CA ASP A 253 2.89 33.10 -1.30
C ASP A 253 2.56 31.63 -1.00
N ILE A 254 1.84 30.94 -1.90
CA ILE A 254 1.61 29.49 -1.79
C ILE A 254 2.94 28.71 -1.86
N LEU A 255 3.87 29.08 -2.74
CA LEU A 255 5.18 28.42 -2.82
C LEU A 255 6.02 28.68 -1.55
N ILE A 256 6.01 29.91 -1.02
CA ILE A 256 6.71 30.24 0.23
C ILE A 256 6.10 29.49 1.40
N SER A 257 4.78 29.36 1.45
CA SER A 257 4.08 28.64 2.51
C SER A 257 4.48 27.16 2.61
N PHE A 258 5.11 26.59 1.58
CA PHE A 258 5.66 25.22 1.62
C PHE A 258 6.95 25.13 2.45
N VAL A 259 7.65 26.24 2.68
CA VAL A 259 8.90 26.22 3.44
C VAL A 259 8.60 26.18 4.95
N PRO A 260 9.00 25.12 5.66
CA PRO A 260 8.73 25.04 7.10
C PRO A 260 9.56 26.07 7.86
N THR A 261 8.91 26.80 8.75
CA THR A 261 9.56 27.77 9.66
C THR A 261 10.17 27.10 10.89
N ASN A 262 9.80 25.84 11.13
CA ASN A 262 10.23 25.05 12.30
C ASN A 262 10.24 23.55 11.89
N ILE A 263 11.19 22.78 12.42
CA ILE A 263 11.33 21.34 12.12
C ILE A 263 10.27 20.48 12.85
N LEU A 264 9.78 20.92 14.00
CA LEU A 264 8.84 20.17 14.84
C LEU A 264 7.37 20.49 14.51
N SER A 265 7.05 21.73 14.15
CA SER A 265 5.67 22.12 13.83
C SER A 265 5.02 21.27 12.73
N PRO A 266 5.72 20.84 11.67
CA PRO A 266 5.14 19.96 10.67
C PRO A 266 4.60 18.64 11.22
N ILE A 267 5.28 18.10 12.22
CA ILE A 267 4.88 16.83 12.87
C ILE A 267 3.69 17.06 13.81
N LEU A 268 3.71 18.16 14.55
CA LEU A 268 2.65 18.51 15.53
C LEU A 268 1.35 18.94 14.85
N GLU A 269 1.46 19.65 13.74
CA GLU A 269 0.33 20.19 12.96
C GLU A 269 -0.12 19.24 11.82
N PHE A 270 0.55 18.09 11.67
CA PHE A 270 0.33 17.15 10.58
C PHE A 270 0.46 17.77 9.18
N ASN A 271 1.31 18.81 9.04
CA ASN A 271 1.54 19.49 7.77
C ASN A 271 2.52 18.68 6.90
N SER A 272 1.98 17.80 6.03
CA SER A 272 2.83 16.89 5.25
C SER A 272 3.67 17.58 4.20
N VAL A 273 3.30 18.75 3.66
CA VAL A 273 4.17 19.48 2.72
C VAL A 273 5.47 19.83 3.41
N HIS A 274 5.38 20.37 4.62
CA HIS A 274 6.54 20.65 5.44
C HIS A 274 7.30 19.37 5.83
N ILE A 275 6.58 18.28 6.16
CA ILE A 275 7.18 16.97 6.45
C ILE A 275 7.95 16.42 5.23
N ILE A 276 7.43 16.61 4.01
CA ILE A 276 8.10 16.23 2.78
C ILE A 276 9.41 16.99 2.64
N ILE A 277 9.40 18.30 2.81
CA ILE A 277 10.59 19.14 2.66
C ILE A 277 11.64 18.77 3.72
N VAL A 278 11.23 18.62 4.98
CA VAL A 278 12.12 18.17 6.04
C VAL A 278 12.67 16.77 5.73
N GLY A 279 11.81 15.85 5.27
CA GLY A 279 12.20 14.51 4.86
C GLY A 279 13.21 14.50 3.71
N ILE A 280 13.02 15.38 2.71
CA ILE A 280 13.99 15.55 1.60
C ILE A 280 15.32 16.06 2.15
N MET A 281 15.32 17.07 3.00
CA MET A 281 16.55 17.62 3.61
C MET A 281 17.31 16.54 4.39
N PHE A 282 16.62 15.79 5.25
CA PHE A 282 17.23 14.68 6.01
C PHE A 282 17.73 13.57 5.09
N GLY A 283 16.94 13.15 4.12
CA GLY A 283 17.32 12.11 3.17
C GLY A 283 18.56 12.49 2.36
N VAL A 284 18.64 13.73 1.87
CA VAL A 284 19.81 14.24 1.13
C VAL A 284 21.04 14.33 2.05
N ALA A 285 20.88 14.81 3.28
CA ALA A 285 21.96 14.86 4.25
C ALA A 285 22.51 13.46 4.58
N MET A 286 21.62 12.50 4.85
CA MET A 286 21.99 11.10 5.11
C MET A 286 22.67 10.45 3.91
N LEU A 287 22.20 10.74 2.70
CA LEU A 287 22.83 10.30 1.45
C LEU A 287 24.27 10.80 1.34
N HIS A 288 24.54 12.08 1.67
CA HIS A 288 25.90 12.65 1.67
C HIS A 288 26.79 12.07 2.77
N MET A 289 26.22 11.65 3.91
CA MET A 289 26.97 10.99 4.98
C MET A 289 27.44 9.58 4.59
N GLY A 290 26.78 8.95 3.62
CA GLY A 290 27.10 7.58 3.17
C GLY A 290 27.05 6.58 4.34
N GLN A 291 28.03 5.69 4.45
CA GLN A 291 28.10 4.65 5.49
C GLN A 291 28.00 5.17 6.94
N LYS A 292 28.33 6.44 7.18
CA LYS A 292 28.17 7.04 8.53
C LYS A 292 26.71 7.18 8.93
N ALA A 293 25.78 7.16 7.97
CA ALA A 293 24.35 7.26 8.22
C ALA A 293 23.65 5.90 8.37
N ASP A 294 24.37 4.75 8.25
CA ASP A 294 23.74 3.42 8.24
C ASP A 294 22.89 3.17 9.48
N LYS A 295 23.38 3.53 10.68
CA LYS A 295 22.61 3.39 11.92
C LYS A 295 21.35 4.26 11.95
N LEU A 296 21.41 5.48 11.41
CA LEU A 296 20.25 6.35 11.30
C LEU A 296 19.23 5.80 10.29
N THR A 297 19.74 5.23 9.20
CA THR A 297 18.90 4.57 8.18
C THR A 297 18.16 3.38 8.78
N GLU A 298 18.83 2.56 9.58
CA GLU A 298 18.23 1.43 10.30
C GLU A 298 17.14 1.90 11.27
N ILE A 299 17.40 2.93 12.09
CA ILE A 299 16.40 3.51 13.01
C ILE A 299 15.17 4.02 12.25
N VAL A 300 15.37 4.71 11.14
CA VAL A 300 14.26 5.22 10.32
C VAL A 300 13.46 4.07 9.70
N ASP A 301 14.12 3.00 9.24
CA ASP A 301 13.45 1.81 8.65
C ASP A 301 12.66 1.03 9.71
N GLU A 302 13.22 0.84 10.89
CA GLU A 302 12.52 0.22 12.03
C GLU A 302 11.31 1.07 12.47
N THR A 303 11.48 2.40 12.59
CA THR A 303 10.40 3.32 12.91
C THR A 303 9.28 3.27 11.87
N ASN A 304 9.63 3.22 10.60
CA ASN A 304 8.67 3.04 9.50
C ASN A 304 7.91 1.71 9.63
N THR A 305 8.63 0.64 9.95
CA THR A 305 8.04 -0.70 10.13
C THR A 305 7.04 -0.71 11.28
N VAL A 306 7.40 -0.10 12.43
CA VAL A 306 6.49 0.04 13.58
C VAL A 306 5.25 0.87 13.20
N ALA A 307 5.43 1.99 12.49
CA ALA A 307 4.32 2.82 12.04
C ALA A 307 3.38 2.08 11.06
N ILE A 308 3.93 1.31 10.11
CA ILE A 308 3.16 0.46 9.19
C ILE A 308 2.35 -0.59 9.96
N LEU A 309 2.96 -1.27 10.93
CA LEU A 309 2.26 -2.26 11.76
C LEU A 309 1.15 -1.61 12.57
N SER A 310 1.42 -0.48 13.23
CA SER A 310 0.43 0.28 13.99
C SER A 310 -0.74 0.73 13.11
N ASN A 311 -0.45 1.28 11.92
CA ASN A 311 -1.46 1.64 10.94
C ASN A 311 -2.29 0.41 10.48
N SER A 312 -1.67 -0.76 10.35
CA SER A 312 -2.38 -2.00 9.99
C SER A 312 -3.41 -2.43 11.05
N TYR A 313 -3.15 -2.15 12.33
CA TYR A 313 -4.12 -2.38 13.40
C TYR A 313 -5.28 -1.37 13.31
N LEU A 314 -4.99 -0.09 13.07
CA LEU A 314 -6.03 0.93 12.88
C LEU A 314 -6.92 0.61 11.68
N ASN A 315 -6.34 0.13 10.58
CA ASN A 315 -7.08 -0.22 9.37
C ASN A 315 -8.14 -1.32 9.58
N ARG A 316 -8.04 -2.12 10.64
CA ARG A 316 -9.09 -3.10 11.00
C ARG A 316 -10.39 -2.42 11.46
N PHE A 317 -10.30 -1.20 11.96
CA PHE A 317 -11.45 -0.42 12.42
C PHE A 317 -12.09 0.43 11.32
N ILE A 318 -11.49 0.50 10.10
CA ILE A 318 -12.05 1.24 8.97
C ILE A 318 -13.52 0.89 8.69
N PRO A 319 -13.97 -0.38 8.68
CA PRO A 319 -15.38 -0.69 8.45
C PRO A 319 -16.31 -0.07 9.49
N ALA A 320 -15.93 -0.10 10.77
CA ALA A 320 -16.70 0.52 11.85
C ALA A 320 -16.70 2.05 11.74
N TYR A 321 -15.53 2.63 11.41
CA TYR A 321 -15.39 4.07 11.16
C TYR A 321 -16.29 4.54 10.02
N VAL A 322 -16.28 3.85 8.88
CA VAL A 322 -17.14 4.17 7.73
C VAL A 322 -18.62 4.06 8.11
N GLY A 323 -19.00 3.06 8.90
CA GLY A 323 -20.36 2.93 9.43
C GLY A 323 -20.77 4.11 10.31
N LEU A 324 -19.91 4.53 11.25
CA LEU A 324 -20.16 5.71 12.09
C LEU A 324 -20.28 7.00 11.26
N MET A 325 -19.44 7.18 10.26
CA MET A 325 -19.50 8.35 9.37
C MET A 325 -20.80 8.41 8.57
N VAL A 326 -21.22 7.29 7.98
CA VAL A 326 -22.50 7.20 7.24
C VAL A 326 -23.68 7.46 8.17
N CYS A 327 -23.66 6.89 9.38
CA CYS A 327 -24.66 7.16 10.40
C CYS A 327 -24.72 8.67 10.76
N GLY A 328 -23.58 9.28 11.02
CA GLY A 328 -23.49 10.71 11.34
C GLY A 328 -24.04 11.62 10.25
N GLN A 329 -23.76 11.30 8.98
CA GLN A 329 -24.27 12.07 7.83
C GLN A 329 -25.78 11.93 7.67
N LEU A 330 -26.34 10.74 7.90
CA LEU A 330 -27.78 10.54 7.90
C LEU A 330 -28.47 11.37 8.98
N LEU A 331 -27.92 11.37 10.19
CA LEU A 331 -28.48 12.14 11.32
C LEU A 331 -28.36 13.65 11.16
N SER A 332 -27.39 14.12 10.36
CA SER A 332 -27.20 15.54 10.03
C SER A 332 -28.11 16.03 8.88
N GLY A 333 -28.94 15.17 8.30
CA GLY A 333 -29.87 15.53 7.21
C GLY A 333 -29.21 15.73 5.83
N THR A 334 -27.94 15.40 5.69
CA THR A 334 -27.13 15.62 4.47
C THR A 334 -27.26 14.48 3.44
N PHE A 335 -28.43 13.85 3.33
CA PHE A 335 -28.65 12.71 2.43
C PHE A 335 -28.51 13.07 0.93
N SER A 336 -28.74 14.34 0.58
CA SER A 336 -28.53 14.86 -0.79
C SER A 336 -27.06 14.79 -1.21
N VAL A 337 -26.15 14.75 -0.24
CA VAL A 337 -24.71 14.65 -0.42
C VAL A 337 -24.30 13.25 -0.93
N LEU A 338 -25.05 12.18 -0.54
CA LEU A 338 -24.72 10.80 -0.92
C LEU A 338 -24.83 10.57 -2.45
N SER A 339 -25.78 11.19 -3.12
CA SER A 339 -25.92 11.09 -4.59
C SER A 339 -24.75 11.78 -5.31
N GLY A 340 -24.23 12.88 -4.76
CA GLY A 340 -23.04 13.57 -5.24
C GLY A 340 -21.79 12.69 -5.13
N PHE A 341 -21.64 11.92 -4.03
CA PHE A 341 -20.50 11.04 -3.85
C PHE A 341 -20.46 9.87 -4.82
N LEU A 342 -21.59 9.26 -5.12
CA LEU A 342 -21.65 8.23 -6.15
C LEU A 342 -21.14 8.79 -7.49
N LYS A 343 -21.54 10.02 -7.82
CA LYS A 343 -21.07 10.71 -9.02
C LYS A 343 -19.55 10.93 -8.97
N LEU A 344 -19.01 11.36 -7.83
CA LEU A 344 -17.55 11.54 -7.64
C LEU A 344 -16.80 10.22 -7.78
N VAL A 345 -17.27 9.15 -7.13
CA VAL A 345 -16.64 7.81 -7.23
C VAL A 345 -16.65 7.31 -8.67
N LEU A 346 -17.78 7.47 -9.38
CA LEU A 346 -17.88 7.10 -10.80
C LEU A 346 -16.95 7.95 -11.67
N MET A 347 -16.81 9.24 -11.39
CA MET A 347 -15.92 10.14 -12.11
C MET A 347 -14.45 9.73 -11.91
N VAL A 348 -14.05 9.43 -10.68
CA VAL A 348 -12.69 8.93 -10.37
C VAL A 348 -12.44 7.58 -11.04
N ALA A 349 -13.41 6.67 -11.00
CA ALA A 349 -13.30 5.38 -11.68
C ALA A 349 -13.17 5.54 -13.19
N ALA A 350 -13.98 6.39 -13.80
CA ALA A 350 -13.91 6.69 -15.23
C ALA A 350 -12.54 7.31 -15.61
N ALA A 351 -12.05 8.29 -14.85
CA ALA A 351 -10.74 8.89 -15.07
C ALA A 351 -9.60 7.87 -14.91
N GLY A 352 -9.70 6.96 -13.94
CA GLY A 352 -8.77 5.84 -13.78
C GLY A 352 -8.77 4.91 -14.98
N LEU A 353 -9.94 4.53 -15.49
CA LEU A 353 -10.08 3.70 -16.70
C LEU A 353 -9.51 4.40 -17.94
N VAL A 354 -9.75 5.70 -18.10
CA VAL A 354 -9.16 6.50 -19.19
C VAL A 354 -7.63 6.50 -19.08
N SER A 355 -7.07 6.70 -17.90
CA SER A 355 -5.63 6.62 -17.65
C SER A 355 -5.05 5.27 -18.07
N MET A 356 -5.70 4.16 -17.67
CA MET A 356 -5.29 2.80 -18.05
C MET A 356 -5.39 2.59 -19.58
N ALA A 357 -6.43 3.11 -20.21
CA ALA A 357 -6.62 3.04 -21.66
C ALA A 357 -5.51 3.81 -22.41
N VAL A 358 -5.14 5.00 -21.93
CA VAL A 358 -4.04 5.80 -22.49
C VAL A 358 -2.72 5.02 -22.40
N TYR A 359 -2.38 4.44 -21.24
CA TYR A 359 -1.18 3.61 -21.11
C TYR A 359 -1.20 2.41 -22.06
N THR A 360 -2.35 1.73 -22.14
CA THR A 360 -2.52 0.61 -23.06
C THR A 360 -2.29 1.05 -24.52
N ALA A 361 -2.87 2.18 -24.93
CA ALA A 361 -2.69 2.72 -26.26
C ALA A 361 -1.22 3.06 -26.55
N VAL A 362 -0.52 3.71 -25.61
CA VAL A 362 0.92 4.03 -25.75
C VAL A 362 1.75 2.75 -25.91
N ILE A 363 1.50 1.72 -25.12
CA ILE A 363 2.17 0.41 -25.23
C ILE A 363 1.88 -0.23 -26.60
N CYS A 364 0.61 -0.25 -27.02
CA CYS A 364 0.20 -0.83 -28.29
C CYS A 364 0.89 -0.14 -29.48
N ILE A 365 0.95 1.20 -29.47
CA ILE A 365 1.55 2.00 -30.54
C ILE A 365 3.08 1.82 -30.56
N ARG A 366 3.73 1.97 -29.39
CA ARG A 366 5.21 1.95 -29.30
C ARG A 366 5.83 0.57 -29.42
N LEU A 367 5.16 -0.47 -28.90
CA LEU A 367 5.69 -1.83 -28.83
C LEU A 367 5.01 -2.80 -29.82
N LYS A 368 4.00 -2.32 -30.54
CA LYS A 368 3.21 -3.11 -31.51
C LYS A 368 2.61 -4.38 -30.88
N VAL A 369 2.04 -4.25 -29.67
CA VAL A 369 1.36 -5.31 -28.91
C VAL A 369 -0.15 -5.13 -29.05
N LYS A 370 -0.90 -6.23 -29.15
CA LYS A 370 -2.38 -6.18 -29.16
C LYS A 370 -2.90 -5.79 -27.76
N ALA A 371 -3.80 -4.79 -27.67
CA ALA A 371 -4.36 -4.30 -26.42
C ALA A 371 -4.93 -5.43 -25.55
N ARG A 372 -5.69 -6.36 -26.14
CA ARG A 372 -6.27 -7.50 -25.43
C ARG A 372 -5.21 -8.40 -24.77
N VAL A 373 -4.08 -8.61 -25.42
CA VAL A 373 -2.96 -9.41 -24.88
C VAL A 373 -2.35 -8.70 -23.69
N PHE A 374 -2.04 -7.42 -23.83
CA PHE A 374 -1.43 -6.62 -22.78
C PHE A 374 -2.32 -6.53 -21.53
N VAL A 375 -3.60 -6.17 -21.70
CA VAL A 375 -4.57 -6.08 -20.59
C VAL A 375 -4.73 -7.44 -19.90
N LYS A 376 -4.84 -8.55 -20.65
CA LYS A 376 -4.96 -9.89 -20.07
C LYS A 376 -3.77 -10.27 -19.20
N LYS A 377 -2.55 -9.85 -19.59
CA LYS A 377 -1.32 -10.12 -18.82
C LYS A 377 -1.28 -9.32 -17.50
N LEU A 378 -1.79 -8.10 -17.47
CA LEU A 378 -1.83 -7.25 -16.28
C LEU A 378 -3.00 -7.59 -15.33
N LEU A 379 -4.04 -8.28 -15.83
CA LEU A 379 -5.28 -8.52 -15.08
C LEU A 379 -5.05 -9.19 -13.71
N PRO A 380 -4.19 -10.21 -13.54
CA PRO A 380 -3.99 -10.84 -12.23
C PRO A 380 -3.46 -9.88 -11.17
N SER A 381 -2.42 -9.11 -11.49
CA SER A 381 -1.83 -8.13 -10.57
C SER A 381 -2.76 -6.94 -10.31
N PHE A 382 -3.53 -6.51 -11.33
CA PHE A 382 -4.56 -5.48 -11.19
C PHE A 382 -5.67 -5.92 -10.22
N LEU A 383 -6.21 -7.14 -10.37
CA LEU A 383 -7.28 -7.65 -9.51
C LEU A 383 -6.83 -7.81 -8.05
N ILE A 384 -5.59 -8.25 -7.83
CA ILE A 384 -5.04 -8.33 -6.46
C ILE A 384 -4.91 -6.93 -5.85
N SER A 385 -4.41 -5.97 -6.61
CA SER A 385 -4.30 -4.57 -6.16
C SER A 385 -5.67 -3.98 -5.85
N LEU A 386 -6.65 -4.20 -6.73
CA LEU A 386 -8.03 -3.75 -6.56
C LEU A 386 -8.70 -4.38 -5.34
N SER A 387 -8.46 -5.66 -5.07
CA SER A 387 -9.11 -6.37 -3.96
C SER A 387 -8.45 -6.14 -2.61
N SER A 388 -7.18 -5.77 -2.57
CA SER A 388 -6.40 -5.60 -1.33
C SER A 388 -6.24 -4.14 -0.91
N ALA A 389 -6.38 -3.19 -1.83
CA ALA A 389 -6.01 -1.78 -1.64
C ALA A 389 -4.58 -1.60 -1.06
N ASN A 390 -3.68 -2.54 -1.38
CA ASN A 390 -2.34 -2.58 -0.82
C ASN A 390 -1.31 -3.01 -1.87
N ALA A 391 -0.37 -2.13 -2.18
CA ALA A 391 0.70 -2.40 -3.14
C ALA A 391 1.62 -3.55 -2.68
N GLY A 392 1.87 -3.67 -1.36
CA GLY A 392 2.67 -4.76 -0.81
C GLY A 392 2.02 -6.13 -0.99
N ALA A 393 0.69 -6.23 -0.88
CA ALA A 393 -0.03 -7.48 -1.12
C ALA A 393 0.03 -7.92 -2.59
N ALA A 394 0.12 -6.96 -3.51
CA ALA A 394 0.24 -7.23 -4.94
C ALA A 394 1.70 -7.42 -5.40
N PHE A 395 2.70 -7.15 -4.55
CA PHE A 395 4.12 -7.10 -4.92
C PHE A 395 4.57 -8.35 -5.67
N THR A 396 4.46 -9.53 -5.06
CA THR A 396 4.93 -10.78 -5.64
C THR A 396 4.29 -11.05 -7.00
N THR A 397 2.95 -10.93 -7.08
CA THR A 397 2.23 -11.18 -8.34
C THR A 397 2.61 -10.14 -9.40
N THR A 398 2.91 -8.91 -9.00
CA THR A 398 3.33 -7.85 -9.93
C THR A 398 4.73 -8.12 -10.47
N ILE A 399 5.68 -8.52 -9.62
CA ILE A 399 7.03 -8.91 -10.06
C ILE A 399 6.97 -10.12 -10.99
N ASP A 400 6.21 -11.16 -10.62
CA ASP A 400 6.00 -12.33 -11.48
C ASP A 400 5.39 -11.95 -12.84
N THR A 401 4.46 -10.98 -12.85
CA THR A 401 3.84 -10.46 -14.07
C THR A 401 4.84 -9.70 -14.93
N LEU A 402 5.69 -8.87 -14.32
CA LEU A 402 6.72 -8.10 -15.02
C LEU A 402 7.76 -9.01 -15.67
N ILE A 403 8.31 -9.97 -14.93
CA ILE A 403 9.37 -10.88 -15.40
C ILE A 403 8.79 -11.93 -16.36
N GLY A 404 7.71 -12.56 -15.96
CA GLY A 404 7.07 -13.65 -16.70
C GLY A 404 6.39 -13.17 -17.99
N PRO A 405 5.10 -12.85 -17.96
CA PRO A 405 4.34 -12.54 -19.18
C PRO A 405 4.74 -11.24 -19.85
N LEU A 406 5.23 -10.21 -19.13
CA LEU A 406 5.62 -8.93 -19.72
C LEU A 406 7.06 -8.92 -20.24
N GLY A 407 7.91 -9.88 -19.85
CA GLY A 407 9.25 -10.05 -20.37
C GLY A 407 10.26 -9.00 -19.94
N VAL A 408 10.05 -8.35 -18.79
CA VAL A 408 11.02 -7.43 -18.18
C VAL A 408 12.16 -8.23 -17.56
N ASP A 409 13.39 -7.71 -17.67
CA ASP A 409 14.59 -8.31 -17.07
C ASP A 409 14.41 -8.51 -15.55
N ALA A 410 14.90 -9.65 -15.03
CA ALA A 410 14.68 -10.08 -13.66
C ALA A 410 15.33 -9.17 -12.62
N ASP A 411 16.49 -8.58 -12.93
CA ASP A 411 17.20 -7.67 -12.02
C ASP A 411 16.56 -6.27 -12.04
N TYR A 412 16.00 -5.88 -13.21
CA TYR A 412 15.41 -4.57 -13.39
C TYR A 412 13.97 -4.47 -12.83
N ALA A 413 13.18 -5.54 -12.89
CA ALA A 413 11.78 -5.52 -12.49
C ALA A 413 11.57 -5.14 -11.00
N PRO A 414 12.27 -5.75 -10.02
CA PRO A 414 12.16 -5.38 -8.61
C PRO A 414 12.62 -3.93 -8.35
N LEU A 415 13.72 -3.52 -8.98
CA LEU A 415 14.23 -2.16 -8.88
C LEU A 415 13.21 -1.13 -9.38
N GLY A 416 12.69 -1.34 -10.58
CA GLY A 416 11.70 -0.47 -11.20
C GLY A 416 10.41 -0.38 -10.39
N TYR A 417 9.96 -1.50 -9.83
CA TYR A 417 8.75 -1.54 -9.03
C TYR A 417 8.91 -0.84 -7.68
N ASN A 418 9.99 -1.11 -6.95
CA ASN A 418 10.23 -0.49 -5.64
C ASN A 418 10.35 1.04 -5.74
N LEU A 419 11.11 1.54 -6.71
CA LEU A 419 11.22 2.98 -6.96
C LEU A 419 9.90 3.58 -7.42
N GLY A 420 9.20 2.89 -8.31
CA GLY A 420 7.93 3.36 -8.83
C GLY A 420 6.82 3.39 -7.80
N CYS A 421 6.78 2.45 -6.87
CA CYS A 421 5.82 2.47 -5.75
C CYS A 421 5.96 3.72 -4.87
N ILE A 422 7.14 4.33 -4.82
CA ILE A 422 7.40 5.55 -4.06
C ILE A 422 7.10 6.80 -4.91
N LEU A 423 7.61 6.85 -6.14
CA LEU A 423 7.67 8.07 -6.93
C LEU A 423 6.54 8.22 -7.97
N PHE A 424 5.86 7.12 -8.31
CA PHE A 424 4.92 7.10 -9.43
C PHE A 424 3.53 6.60 -9.00
N ARG A 425 2.64 7.55 -8.68
CA ARG A 425 1.30 7.28 -8.17
C ARG A 425 0.23 8.09 -8.87
N PRO A 426 0.00 7.86 -10.15
CA PRO A 426 -0.94 8.63 -10.95
C PRO A 426 -2.40 8.54 -10.48
N GLY A 427 -2.80 7.46 -9.83
CA GLY A 427 -4.13 7.33 -9.27
C GLY A 427 -4.43 8.37 -8.19
N TYR A 428 -3.44 8.75 -7.37
CA TYR A 428 -3.61 9.82 -6.39
C TYR A 428 -3.73 11.20 -7.05
N CYS A 429 -3.02 11.44 -8.17
CA CYS A 429 -3.20 12.67 -8.94
C CYS A 429 -4.67 12.83 -9.36
N ILE A 430 -5.28 11.76 -9.85
CA ILE A 430 -6.69 11.73 -10.27
C ILE A 430 -7.61 12.03 -9.09
N VAL A 431 -7.41 11.32 -7.97
CA VAL A 431 -8.29 11.40 -6.81
C VAL A 431 -8.20 12.77 -6.15
N PHE A 432 -6.99 13.30 -5.92
CA PHE A 432 -6.79 14.60 -5.28
C PHE A 432 -7.39 15.71 -6.13
N THR A 433 -7.14 15.74 -7.43
CA THR A 433 -7.71 16.73 -8.35
C THR A 433 -9.23 16.64 -8.38
N ALA A 434 -9.78 15.42 -8.53
CA ALA A 434 -11.23 15.22 -8.59
C ALA A 434 -11.94 15.67 -7.30
N CYS A 435 -11.40 15.27 -6.15
CA CYS A 435 -11.96 15.61 -4.85
C CYS A 435 -11.91 17.12 -4.58
N SER A 436 -10.80 17.78 -4.90
CA SER A 436 -10.65 19.22 -4.71
C SER A 436 -11.66 20.01 -5.54
N LEU A 437 -11.74 19.74 -6.84
CA LEU A 437 -12.66 20.44 -7.74
C LEU A 437 -14.13 20.13 -7.42
N PHE A 438 -14.43 18.88 -7.11
CA PHE A 438 -15.80 18.48 -6.73
C PHE A 438 -16.26 19.14 -5.44
N THR A 439 -15.43 19.16 -4.41
CA THR A 439 -15.77 19.77 -3.12
C THR A 439 -15.82 21.29 -3.21
N ALA A 440 -14.93 21.93 -3.96
CA ALA A 440 -14.99 23.37 -4.20
C ALA A 440 -16.35 23.76 -4.79
N LYS A 441 -16.81 23.04 -5.82
CA LYS A 441 -18.13 23.24 -6.41
C LYS A 441 -19.27 22.99 -5.42
N MET A 442 -19.18 21.92 -4.63
CA MET A 442 -20.22 21.49 -3.70
C MET A 442 -20.41 22.47 -2.53
N TYR A 443 -19.31 23.03 -2.03
CA TYR A 443 -19.32 23.96 -0.90
C TYR A 443 -19.27 25.43 -1.32
N GLY A 444 -19.43 25.73 -2.62
CA GLY A 444 -19.50 27.09 -3.14
C GLY A 444 -18.20 27.88 -2.98
N VAL A 445 -17.06 27.20 -2.93
CA VAL A 445 -15.74 27.86 -2.90
C VAL A 445 -15.48 28.47 -4.26
N GLU A 446 -15.08 29.73 -4.29
CA GLU A 446 -14.75 30.45 -5.51
C GLU A 446 -13.50 29.85 -6.16
N VAL A 447 -13.67 29.31 -7.37
CA VAL A 447 -12.57 28.66 -8.11
C VAL A 447 -11.99 29.68 -9.07
N THR A 448 -10.78 30.16 -8.80
CA THR A 448 -9.99 31.03 -9.68
C THR A 448 -8.93 30.21 -10.42
N TRP A 449 -8.31 30.77 -11.45
CA TRP A 449 -7.20 30.10 -12.15
C TRP A 449 -5.97 29.89 -11.26
N SER A 450 -5.69 30.81 -10.32
CA SER A 450 -4.65 30.63 -9.30
C SER A 450 -4.99 29.45 -8.36
N TRP A 451 -6.25 29.34 -7.95
CA TRP A 451 -6.74 28.21 -7.17
C TRP A 451 -6.58 26.86 -7.93
N VAL A 452 -6.93 26.83 -9.22
CA VAL A 452 -6.76 25.63 -10.07
C VAL A 452 -5.27 25.27 -10.19
N ALA A 453 -4.39 26.27 -10.39
CA ALA A 453 -2.96 26.04 -10.45
C ALA A 453 -2.41 25.50 -9.12
N ALA A 454 -2.87 26.03 -7.99
CA ALA A 454 -2.54 25.52 -6.66
C ALA A 454 -3.04 24.10 -6.45
N ALA A 455 -4.30 23.80 -6.79
CA ALA A 455 -4.87 22.46 -6.73
C ALA A 455 -4.10 21.46 -7.58
N PHE A 456 -3.69 21.84 -8.79
CA PHE A 456 -2.85 21.04 -9.67
C PHE A 456 -1.48 20.73 -9.05
N LEU A 457 -0.75 21.76 -8.61
CA LEU A 457 0.59 21.58 -8.03
C LEU A 457 0.54 20.75 -6.75
N LEU A 458 -0.40 21.06 -5.86
CA LEU A 458 -0.59 20.30 -4.62
C LEU A 458 -0.96 18.85 -4.91
N SER A 459 -1.88 18.59 -5.83
CA SER A 459 -2.25 17.21 -6.20
C SER A 459 -1.07 16.44 -6.76
N PHE A 460 -0.22 17.08 -7.58
CA PHE A 460 1.00 16.46 -8.09
C PHE A 460 2.01 16.15 -6.97
N ILE A 461 2.36 17.13 -6.14
CA ILE A 461 3.32 16.96 -5.04
C ILE A 461 2.83 15.89 -4.05
N LEU A 462 1.57 15.99 -3.63
CA LEU A 462 0.97 15.07 -2.66
C LEU A 462 0.81 13.65 -3.24
N SER A 463 0.65 13.50 -4.55
CA SER A 463 0.61 12.16 -5.16
C SER A 463 1.92 11.40 -5.00
N VAL A 464 3.05 12.11 -5.09
CA VAL A 464 4.38 11.53 -4.85
C VAL A 464 4.61 11.28 -3.35
N ALA A 465 4.10 12.19 -2.52
CA ALA A 465 4.28 12.16 -1.07
C ALA A 465 3.40 11.14 -0.34
N THR A 466 2.31 10.70 -0.97
CA THR A 466 1.36 9.77 -0.33
C THR A 466 2.06 8.45 0.06
N PRO A 467 2.01 8.01 1.34
CA PRO A 467 2.57 6.73 1.75
C PRO A 467 1.90 5.53 1.05
N PRO A 468 2.63 4.44 0.75
CA PRO A 468 2.10 3.27 0.03
C PRO A 468 1.26 2.33 0.91
N VAL A 469 0.43 2.89 1.78
CA VAL A 469 -0.37 2.14 2.77
C VAL A 469 -1.80 2.63 2.78
N ILE A 470 -2.72 1.77 3.20
CA ILE A 470 -4.13 2.11 3.34
C ILE A 470 -4.27 3.26 4.35
N GLY A 471 -5.01 4.30 3.98
CA GLY A 471 -5.19 5.51 4.79
C GLY A 471 -4.07 6.55 4.66
N GLY A 472 -2.99 6.26 3.93
CA GLY A 472 -1.90 7.22 3.71
C GLY A 472 -2.34 8.50 2.99
N SER A 473 -3.35 8.42 2.14
CA SER A 473 -3.93 9.58 1.45
C SER A 473 -4.73 10.51 2.36
N THR A 474 -5.18 10.04 3.53
CA THR A 474 -6.00 10.84 4.47
C THR A 474 -5.28 12.11 4.90
N VAL A 475 -3.99 12.00 5.23
CA VAL A 475 -3.15 13.15 5.59
C VAL A 475 -2.99 14.09 4.41
N CYS A 476 -2.73 13.53 3.22
CA CYS A 476 -2.59 14.34 2.01
C CYS A 476 -3.87 15.12 1.71
N PHE A 477 -5.05 14.55 1.94
CA PHE A 477 -6.33 15.26 1.83
C PHE A 477 -6.45 16.39 2.86
N SER A 478 -6.03 16.16 4.10
CA SER A 478 -6.09 17.21 5.14
C SER A 478 -5.30 18.44 4.73
N ILE A 479 -4.12 18.25 4.13
CA ILE A 479 -3.29 19.35 3.67
C ILE A 479 -3.87 20.00 2.44
N LEU A 480 -4.23 19.19 1.44
CA LEU A 480 -4.81 19.68 0.20
C LEU A 480 -6.01 20.61 0.49
N PHE A 481 -6.89 20.17 1.39
CA PHE A 481 -8.08 20.93 1.76
C PHE A 481 -7.76 22.19 2.57
N SER A 482 -6.84 22.09 3.52
CA SER A 482 -6.38 23.26 4.29
C SER A 482 -5.75 24.32 3.40
N GLN A 483 -4.87 23.93 2.48
CA GLN A 483 -4.18 24.85 1.57
C GLN A 483 -5.11 25.45 0.51
N LEU A 484 -6.15 24.73 0.11
CA LEU A 484 -7.14 25.21 -0.85
C LEU A 484 -8.31 25.97 -0.21
N GLY A 485 -8.30 26.19 1.11
CA GLY A 485 -9.35 26.89 1.84
C GLY A 485 -10.68 26.11 1.87
N LEU A 486 -10.65 24.78 1.70
CA LEU A 486 -11.82 23.93 1.80
C LEU A 486 -12.17 23.65 3.27
N THR A 487 -13.46 23.53 3.57
CA THR A 487 -13.94 23.40 4.95
C THR A 487 -13.61 22.06 5.59
N ALA A 488 -13.60 22.01 6.93
CA ALA A 488 -13.40 20.78 7.68
C ALA A 488 -14.51 19.75 7.42
N GLU A 489 -15.74 20.21 7.17
CA GLU A 489 -16.87 19.36 6.80
C GLU A 489 -16.63 18.70 5.44
N ALA A 490 -16.12 19.46 4.46
CA ALA A 490 -15.75 18.93 3.15
C ALA A 490 -14.67 17.84 3.28
N LEU A 491 -13.66 18.09 4.12
CA LEU A 491 -12.62 17.11 4.42
C LEU A 491 -13.20 15.84 5.06
N ALA A 492 -14.03 15.98 6.10
CA ALA A 492 -14.63 14.83 6.79
C ALA A 492 -15.41 13.93 5.84
N VAL A 493 -16.10 14.54 4.90
CA VAL A 493 -16.86 13.86 3.86
C VAL A 493 -15.93 13.05 2.93
N ILE A 494 -14.87 13.65 2.40
CA ILE A 494 -13.93 12.95 1.50
C ILE A 494 -13.22 11.83 2.26
N ILE A 495 -12.83 12.04 3.50
CA ILE A 495 -12.20 11.00 4.32
C ILE A 495 -13.15 9.81 4.52
N SER A 496 -14.46 10.03 4.66
CA SER A 496 -15.42 8.95 4.85
C SER A 496 -15.52 8.00 3.66
N ILE A 497 -15.32 8.50 2.45
CA ILE A 497 -15.36 7.71 1.22
C ILE A 497 -13.96 7.35 0.71
N ASN A 498 -12.90 7.85 1.35
CA ASN A 498 -11.53 7.63 0.92
C ASN A 498 -11.17 6.15 0.82
N ALA A 499 -11.73 5.30 1.69
CA ALA A 499 -11.51 3.86 1.62
C ALA A 499 -11.90 3.26 0.26
N PHE A 500 -12.95 3.77 -0.40
CA PHE A 500 -13.32 3.34 -1.76
C PHE A 500 -12.33 3.83 -2.80
N PHE A 501 -11.83 5.05 -2.65
CA PHE A 501 -10.80 5.58 -3.54
C PHE A 501 -9.50 4.79 -3.44
N GLU A 502 -9.10 4.33 -2.26
CA GLU A 502 -7.87 3.54 -2.07
C GLU A 502 -7.87 2.26 -2.94
N PHE A 503 -8.98 1.53 -3.04
CA PHE A 503 -9.07 0.35 -3.89
C PHE A 503 -8.84 0.70 -5.36
N LEU A 504 -9.51 1.73 -5.86
CA LEU A 504 -9.36 2.20 -7.24
C LEU A 504 -7.96 2.74 -7.50
N THR A 505 -7.47 3.57 -6.59
CA THR A 505 -6.18 4.26 -6.69
C THR A 505 -5.02 3.27 -6.75
N VAL A 506 -4.99 2.29 -5.83
CA VAL A 506 -3.91 1.28 -5.80
C VAL A 506 -3.92 0.41 -7.05
N ALA A 507 -5.10 0.05 -7.57
CA ALA A 507 -5.21 -0.70 -8.81
C ALA A 507 -4.72 0.10 -10.02
N VAL A 508 -5.13 1.37 -10.14
CA VAL A 508 -4.68 2.28 -11.22
C VAL A 508 -3.18 2.53 -11.13
N ASN A 509 -2.66 2.76 -9.91
CA ASN A 509 -1.23 2.95 -9.67
C ASN A 509 -0.43 1.72 -10.12
N ASN A 510 -0.85 0.51 -9.72
CA ASN A 510 -0.13 -0.71 -10.06
C ASN A 510 -0.16 -1.00 -11.57
N TYR A 511 -1.31 -0.78 -12.23
CA TYR A 511 -1.44 -0.93 -13.69
C TYR A 511 -0.53 0.06 -14.43
N SER A 512 -0.60 1.33 -14.06
CA SER A 512 0.19 2.41 -14.66
C SER A 512 1.68 2.22 -14.44
N LEU A 513 2.08 1.80 -13.22
CA LEU A 513 3.46 1.54 -12.87
C LEU A 513 4.06 0.40 -13.69
N GLN A 514 3.38 -0.73 -13.83
CA GLN A 514 3.84 -1.83 -14.67
C GLN A 514 3.98 -1.40 -16.13
N SER A 515 3.01 -0.64 -16.64
CA SER A 515 3.07 -0.09 -18.00
C SER A 515 4.29 0.81 -18.19
N GLN A 516 4.59 1.67 -17.23
CA GLN A 516 5.74 2.57 -17.28
C GLN A 516 7.07 1.82 -17.13
N ILE A 517 7.12 0.77 -16.30
CA ILE A 517 8.31 -0.09 -16.19
C ILE A 517 8.61 -0.78 -17.52
N VAL A 518 7.59 -1.29 -18.23
CA VAL A 518 7.74 -1.91 -19.55
C VAL A 518 8.31 -0.90 -20.56
N LEU A 519 7.81 0.35 -20.58
CA LEU A 519 8.32 1.41 -21.45
C LEU A 519 9.77 1.78 -21.11
N ASN A 520 10.08 1.89 -19.83
CA ASN A 520 11.43 2.18 -19.37
C ASN A 520 12.39 1.03 -19.71
N ALA A 521 11.99 -0.23 -19.44
CA ALA A 521 12.78 -1.41 -19.78
C ALA A 521 13.11 -1.47 -21.28
N LYS A 522 12.14 -1.13 -22.14
CA LYS A 522 12.39 -1.01 -23.59
C LYS A 522 13.47 0.04 -23.89
N SER A 523 13.41 1.19 -23.22
CA SER A 523 14.32 2.31 -23.49
C SER A 523 15.78 2.06 -23.09
N ILE A 524 16.01 1.04 -22.23
CA ILE A 524 17.33 0.64 -21.73
C ILE A 524 17.77 -0.75 -22.21
N GLY A 525 17.00 -1.36 -23.15
CA GLY A 525 17.34 -2.68 -23.71
C GLY A 525 17.05 -3.88 -22.79
N LYS A 526 16.30 -3.69 -21.69
CA LYS A 526 15.98 -4.73 -20.69
C LYS A 526 14.54 -5.27 -20.83
N LEU A 527 14.06 -5.41 -22.06
CA LEU A 527 12.73 -5.92 -22.38
C LEU A 527 12.77 -6.97 -23.49
N ASN A 528 12.26 -8.17 -23.21
CA ASN A 528 12.00 -9.19 -24.22
C ASN A 528 10.65 -8.90 -24.90
N ILE A 529 10.72 -8.31 -26.11
CA ILE A 529 9.52 -7.90 -26.86
C ILE A 529 8.73 -9.09 -27.40
N GLU A 530 9.39 -10.19 -27.76
CA GLU A 530 8.72 -11.38 -28.29
C GLU A 530 7.82 -11.98 -27.23
N ARG A 531 8.34 -12.11 -26.00
CA ARG A 531 7.57 -12.58 -24.85
C ARG A 531 6.41 -11.62 -24.48
N LEU A 532 6.58 -10.31 -24.68
CA LEU A 532 5.52 -9.34 -24.48
C LEU A 532 4.39 -9.50 -25.51
N ARG A 533 4.72 -9.85 -26.76
CA ARG A 533 3.78 -9.98 -27.88
C ARG A 533 3.04 -11.32 -27.94
N SER A 534 3.66 -12.39 -27.46
CA SER A 534 3.02 -13.70 -27.29
C SER A 534 1.94 -13.67 -26.21
#